data_70f879c555702b36e93f4df56de4c0dd
#
_entry.id   70f879c555702b36e93f4df56de4c0dd
#
_cell.length_a   1.000
_cell.length_b   1.000
_cell.length_c   1.000
_cell.angle_alpha   90.00
_cell.angle_beta   90.00
_cell.angle_gamma   90.00
#
_symmetry.space_group_name_H-M   'P 1'
#
loop_
_entity.id
_entity.type
_entity.pdbx_description
1 polymer ?
#
loop_
_entity_poly.entity_id
_entity_poly.type
_entity_poly.pdbx_seq_one_letter_code
_entity_poly.pdbx_strand_id
1 'polypeptide(L)'
;MPKTLLRFLLGETPMLDRRKFIAALGSGVAVVVLPSGAWCDDSSTAIDLAHDPLRPEYHLLPPHNWMNDPNGPVWWKGKYHLFYQLNPHAAVWGDMHWGHAVSTDMVHWRHQPIALAPTPGGPDSEGCFSGSAVVNDGVATFIYTGVQNAQPDEVTLHDGNGKLRETQLLATAEDDDLLHWKKLPEPVIAAPPPGIAVTGFRDPCPWREGDDWYLGIGSGEREKGGCVLLYRSRDLRHWEYLHKLAEGRPNGKQAANPCDSGEMWECPDFFELDGKHCLLYSTEGKVIWSTGDYDPRERRYTPQREGILDHGAYYAPKSFLAPDGRRILWGWIRETRPQAEYAAAGWAGAMALPRVLTVDNQGRLEFAVAAEGESLRGKAEHTKLTLAQPFRLKLATLRREIFLPVEVSTGSITARLLTNGVKVWELVVDVARNAIRCGDTTIPLPPLPWPQPSIRLFLDGSVIESFIGAREAMVSRVYKVRPGDSELQVSCTGRKDLSLTHWPLAAISPDRLTT
;
A
#
# COMPACT_ATOMS: atom_id res chain seq x y z
N MET A 1 -21.71 -59.59 2.50
CA MET A 1 -20.68 -59.71 1.47
C MET A 1 -20.30 -58.34 1.01
N PRO A 2 -19.03 -58.02 0.79
CA PRO A 2 -18.40 -56.87 1.46
C PRO A 2 -18.32 -55.59 0.59
N LYS A 3 -18.45 -54.46 1.26
CA LYS A 3 -18.08 -53.13 0.76
C LYS A 3 -16.57 -52.97 0.99
N THR A 4 -15.77 -53.14 -0.06
CA THR A 4 -14.36 -52.74 -0.06
C THR A 4 -13.94 -52.51 -1.51
N LEU A 5 -13.74 -51.26 -1.87
CA LEU A 5 -12.87 -50.71 -2.94
C LEU A 5 -13.40 -49.34 -3.39
N LEU A 6 -13.01 -48.29 -2.68
CA LEU A 6 -12.84 -46.98 -3.26
C LEU A 6 -12.21 -46.04 -2.19
N ARG A 7 -10.92 -46.22 -1.93
CA ARG A 7 -10.10 -45.26 -1.18
C ARG A 7 -8.64 -45.40 -1.62
N PHE A 8 -8.35 -44.91 -2.77
CA PHE A 8 -6.96 -44.58 -3.19
C PHE A 8 -7.07 -43.52 -4.29
N LEU A 9 -6.86 -42.30 -3.90
CA LEU A 9 -6.45 -41.16 -4.73
C LEU A 9 -6.75 -39.83 -3.99
N LEU A 10 -6.05 -39.59 -2.90
CA LEU A 10 -5.75 -38.23 -2.36
C LEU A 10 -4.51 -38.43 -1.49
N GLY A 11 -3.34 -38.20 -2.08
CA GLY A 11 -2.06 -38.23 -1.39
C GLY A 11 -1.85 -36.97 -0.57
N GLU A 12 -2.03 -37.11 0.74
CA GLU A 12 -1.50 -36.15 1.71
C GLU A 12 -0.02 -36.45 1.93
N THR A 13 0.85 -35.54 1.57
CA THR A 13 2.27 -35.57 1.98
C THR A 13 2.38 -35.01 3.40
N PRO A 14 2.91 -35.75 4.38
CA PRO A 14 3.11 -35.19 5.72
C PRO A 14 4.29 -34.25 5.75
N MET A 15 4.09 -33.05 6.30
CA MET A 15 5.16 -32.11 6.65
C MET A 15 6.10 -32.74 7.68
N LEU A 16 7.37 -32.85 7.34
CA LEU A 16 8.43 -33.32 8.22
C LEU A 16 8.79 -32.22 9.24
N ASP A 17 8.47 -32.50 10.51
CA ASP A 17 8.85 -31.67 11.67
C ASP A 17 10.37 -31.68 11.87
N ARG A 18 10.98 -30.50 11.73
CA ARG A 18 12.43 -30.26 11.90
C ARG A 18 12.97 -30.60 13.30
N ARG A 19 12.15 -30.90 14.28
CA ARG A 19 12.56 -31.19 15.67
C ARG A 19 12.93 -32.65 15.93
N LYS A 20 12.79 -33.57 14.97
CA LYS A 20 13.10 -34.97 15.15
C LYS A 20 14.45 -35.44 14.55
N PHE A 21 15.27 -34.52 14.05
CA PHE A 21 16.54 -34.88 13.38
C PHE A 21 17.81 -34.79 14.27
N ILE A 22 17.69 -34.46 15.55
CA ILE A 22 18.87 -34.26 16.44
C ILE A 22 19.01 -35.35 17.53
N ALA A 23 18.35 -36.50 17.44
CA ALA A 23 18.41 -37.53 18.48
C ALA A 23 18.92 -38.89 18.00
N ALA A 24 19.82 -38.96 17.04
CA ALA A 24 20.46 -40.23 16.65
C ALA A 24 21.85 -40.03 16.06
N LEU A 25 22.81 -39.59 16.88
CA LEU A 25 24.26 -39.74 16.60
C LEU A 25 24.99 -40.13 17.89
N GLY A 26 24.97 -41.42 18.17
CA GLY A 26 25.84 -42.07 19.11
C GLY A 26 26.47 -43.26 18.42
N SER A 27 27.82 -43.22 18.25
CA SER A 27 28.74 -44.34 18.02
C SER A 27 28.82 -44.94 16.62
N GLY A 28 29.95 -44.71 15.94
CA GLY A 28 30.42 -45.54 14.81
C GLY A 28 31.11 -44.72 13.71
N VAL A 29 32.45 -44.57 13.85
CA VAL A 29 33.28 -44.01 12.77
C VAL A 29 33.39 -45.01 11.65
N ALA A 30 32.82 -44.74 10.49
CA ALA A 30 33.17 -45.38 9.23
C ALA A 30 33.49 -44.26 8.23
N VAL A 31 34.78 -44.12 7.88
CA VAL A 31 35.26 -43.24 6.81
C VAL A 31 34.89 -43.93 5.49
N VAL A 32 33.86 -43.41 4.83
CA VAL A 32 33.61 -43.70 3.41
C VAL A 32 34.15 -42.55 2.59
N VAL A 33 35.27 -42.82 1.90
CA VAL A 33 35.78 -41.94 0.85
C VAL A 33 34.84 -42.07 -0.35
N LEU A 34 34.02 -41.07 -0.60
CA LEU A 34 33.26 -40.95 -1.84
C LEU A 34 34.10 -40.15 -2.87
N PRO A 35 34.11 -40.57 -4.13
CA PRO A 35 34.87 -39.86 -5.16
C PRO A 35 34.26 -38.45 -5.39
N SER A 36 35.15 -37.49 -5.42
CA SER A 36 34.91 -36.11 -5.85
C SER A 36 34.35 -36.09 -7.27
N GLY A 37 33.08 -35.65 -7.46
CA GLY A 37 32.55 -35.41 -8.78
C GLY A 37 31.07 -35.66 -8.95
N ALA A 38 30.23 -34.96 -8.20
CA ALA A 38 28.87 -34.65 -8.63
C ALA A 38 28.47 -33.37 -7.91
N TRP A 39 28.82 -32.24 -8.48
CA TRP A 39 28.11 -31.01 -8.22
C TRP A 39 26.67 -31.24 -8.74
N CYS A 40 25.72 -31.43 -7.86
CA CYS A 40 24.33 -31.17 -8.21
C CYS A 40 24.27 -29.70 -8.63
N ASP A 41 24.12 -29.53 -9.92
CA ASP A 41 23.74 -28.26 -10.52
C ASP A 41 22.33 -27.97 -9.98
N ASP A 42 22.26 -27.29 -8.84
CA ASP A 42 21.04 -26.68 -8.33
C ASP A 42 20.82 -25.42 -9.18
N SER A 43 20.58 -25.64 -10.48
CA SER A 43 20.07 -24.63 -11.38
C SER A 43 18.60 -24.39 -11.06
N SER A 44 18.30 -23.91 -9.85
CA SER A 44 17.17 -23.03 -9.65
C SER A 44 17.45 -21.84 -10.54
N THR A 45 16.82 -21.79 -11.71
CA THR A 45 16.92 -20.65 -12.64
C THR A 45 16.55 -19.42 -11.84
N ALA A 46 17.56 -18.60 -11.51
CA ALA A 46 17.34 -17.36 -10.77
C ALA A 46 16.26 -16.55 -11.51
N ILE A 47 15.20 -16.15 -10.81
CA ILE A 47 14.10 -15.42 -11.44
C ILE A 47 14.67 -14.10 -11.97
N ASP A 48 14.54 -13.88 -13.26
CA ASP A 48 15.03 -12.67 -13.92
C ASP A 48 14.04 -11.52 -13.78
N LEU A 49 14.05 -10.87 -12.61
CA LEU A 49 13.15 -9.77 -12.29
C LEU A 49 13.38 -8.53 -13.17
N ALA A 50 14.60 -8.31 -13.62
CA ALA A 50 14.95 -7.15 -14.45
C ALA A 50 14.32 -7.23 -15.84
N HIS A 51 14.01 -8.43 -16.33
CA HIS A 51 13.39 -8.64 -17.64
C HIS A 51 11.91 -9.02 -17.56
N ASP A 52 11.29 -9.07 -16.37
CA ASP A 52 9.84 -9.29 -16.23
C ASP A 52 9.06 -8.09 -16.79
N PRO A 53 8.33 -8.23 -17.92
CA PRO A 53 7.61 -7.11 -18.55
C PRO A 53 6.40 -6.63 -17.73
N LEU A 54 5.96 -7.40 -16.74
CA LEU A 54 4.84 -7.03 -15.86
C LEU A 54 5.29 -6.20 -14.66
N ARG A 55 6.59 -6.25 -14.33
CA ARG A 55 7.17 -5.48 -13.24
C ARG A 55 7.19 -3.99 -13.62
N PRO A 56 6.62 -3.09 -12.81
CA PRO A 56 6.70 -1.65 -13.00
C PRO A 56 8.15 -1.15 -13.06
N GLU A 57 8.38 -0.06 -13.78
CA GLU A 57 9.69 0.52 -14.03
C GLU A 57 9.86 1.93 -13.47
N TYR A 58 8.76 2.62 -13.09
CA TYR A 58 8.82 3.93 -12.47
C TYR A 58 7.98 4.05 -11.18
N HIS A 59 7.27 3.01 -10.77
CA HIS A 59 6.79 2.89 -9.40
C HIS A 59 7.90 2.31 -8.52
N LEU A 60 7.93 2.69 -7.24
CA LEU A 60 8.84 2.08 -6.28
C LEU A 60 8.36 0.65 -5.96
N LEU A 61 9.24 -0.31 -6.14
CA LEU A 61 9.06 -1.71 -5.76
C LEU A 61 10.22 -2.17 -4.88
N PRO A 62 10.06 -3.26 -4.11
CA PRO A 62 11.20 -3.90 -3.45
C PRO A 62 12.12 -4.49 -4.53
N PRO A 63 13.42 -4.66 -4.27
CA PRO A 63 14.33 -5.31 -5.21
C PRO A 63 13.81 -6.70 -5.62
N HIS A 64 13.25 -7.43 -4.68
CA HIS A 64 12.61 -8.75 -4.85
C HIS A 64 11.60 -8.99 -3.72
N ASN A 65 10.81 -10.05 -3.83
CA ASN A 65 9.89 -10.54 -2.83
C ASN A 65 8.66 -9.63 -2.59
N TRP A 66 8.16 -9.54 -1.36
CA TRP A 66 6.90 -8.90 -1.01
C TRP A 66 7.07 -7.49 -0.49
N MET A 67 6.21 -6.58 -0.95
CA MET A 67 6.02 -5.23 -0.39
C MET A 67 4.54 -4.97 -0.14
N ASN A 68 4.22 -4.34 1.01
CA ASN A 68 2.90 -3.75 1.24
C ASN A 68 3.02 -2.33 1.81
N ASP A 69 2.39 -2.00 2.90
CA ASP A 69 2.15 -0.65 3.43
C ASP A 69 3.37 0.27 3.43
N PRO A 70 3.24 1.52 2.97
CA PRO A 70 4.21 2.55 3.28
C PRO A 70 4.25 2.81 4.78
N ASN A 71 5.44 2.88 5.35
CA ASN A 71 5.70 3.14 6.75
C ASN A 71 6.55 4.38 6.92
N GLY A 72 6.23 5.20 7.90
CA GLY A 72 7.04 6.31 8.34
C GLY A 72 7.68 7.18 7.25
N PRO A 73 6.95 7.61 6.19
CA PRO A 73 7.52 8.54 5.23
C PRO A 73 7.96 9.81 5.95
N VAL A 74 9.18 10.28 5.68
CA VAL A 74 9.73 11.45 6.38
C VAL A 74 10.75 12.18 5.52
N TRP A 75 10.74 13.52 5.62
CA TRP A 75 11.83 14.34 5.14
C TRP A 75 12.88 14.48 6.24
N TRP A 76 14.09 14.04 5.96
CA TRP A 76 15.18 14.07 6.92
C TRP A 76 16.49 14.47 6.26
N LYS A 77 17.14 15.52 6.78
CA LYS A 77 18.47 16.01 6.36
C LYS A 77 18.68 16.09 4.84
N GLY A 78 17.68 16.65 4.13
CA GLY A 78 17.77 16.89 2.69
C GLY A 78 17.37 15.70 1.81
N LYS A 79 16.80 14.65 2.39
CA LYS A 79 16.36 13.47 1.67
C LYS A 79 14.93 13.06 2.08
N TYR A 80 14.19 12.47 1.15
CA TYR A 80 12.95 11.75 1.41
C TYR A 80 13.31 10.32 1.79
N HIS A 81 12.80 9.86 2.91
CA HIS A 81 12.92 8.47 3.35
C HIS A 81 11.52 7.85 3.33
N LEU A 82 11.41 6.68 2.74
CA LEU A 82 10.21 5.87 2.74
C LEU A 82 10.55 4.49 3.24
N PHE A 83 9.92 4.10 4.34
CA PHE A 83 9.98 2.73 4.82
C PHE A 83 8.72 1.99 4.38
N TYR A 84 8.76 0.67 4.38
CA TYR A 84 7.64 -0.13 3.91
C TYR A 84 7.68 -1.54 4.48
N GLN A 85 6.51 -2.14 4.60
CA GLN A 85 6.39 -3.55 4.97
C GLN A 85 7.07 -4.41 3.91
N LEU A 86 7.99 -5.27 4.33
CA LEU A 86 8.81 -6.13 3.49
C LEU A 86 8.83 -7.55 4.06
N ASN A 87 8.54 -8.56 3.24
CA ASN A 87 9.02 -9.91 3.52
C ASN A 87 10.31 -10.12 2.70
N PRO A 88 11.49 -10.16 3.32
CA PRO A 88 12.74 -10.29 2.58
C PRO A 88 13.01 -11.73 2.08
N HIS A 89 12.22 -12.72 2.51
CA HIS A 89 12.49 -14.14 2.27
C HIS A 89 11.61 -14.74 1.17
N ALA A 90 10.43 -14.16 0.92
CA ALA A 90 9.49 -14.68 -0.07
C ALA A 90 8.58 -13.58 -0.64
N ALA A 91 8.09 -13.77 -1.86
CA ALA A 91 7.12 -12.88 -2.48
C ALA A 91 5.68 -13.14 -1.96
N VAL A 92 5.51 -13.39 -0.66
CA VAL A 92 4.23 -13.61 0.01
C VAL A 92 4.19 -12.82 1.31
N TRP A 93 2.98 -12.49 1.77
CA TRP A 93 2.81 -11.83 3.06
C TRP A 93 3.27 -12.74 4.21
N GLY A 94 3.97 -12.20 5.17
CA GLY A 94 4.51 -12.88 6.36
C GLY A 94 5.93 -12.42 6.66
N ASP A 95 6.44 -12.75 7.86
CA ASP A 95 7.80 -12.40 8.31
C ASP A 95 8.14 -10.92 8.09
N MET A 96 7.24 -10.05 8.61
CA MET A 96 7.27 -8.61 8.29
C MET A 96 8.48 -7.89 8.89
N HIS A 97 9.23 -7.27 8.01
CA HIS A 97 10.33 -6.35 8.26
C HIS A 97 9.96 -4.95 7.76
N TRP A 98 10.75 -3.94 8.10
CA TRP A 98 10.70 -2.65 7.44
C TRP A 98 11.83 -2.51 6.45
N GLY A 99 11.50 -2.53 5.16
CA GLY A 99 12.41 -2.09 4.09
C GLY A 99 12.59 -0.59 4.14
N HIS A 100 13.64 -0.08 3.49
CA HIS A 100 13.98 1.33 3.48
C HIS A 100 14.43 1.76 2.08
N ALA A 101 13.89 2.86 1.58
CA ALA A 101 14.31 3.51 0.36
C ALA A 101 14.51 5.01 0.59
N VAL A 102 15.49 5.60 -0.08
CA VAL A 102 15.85 7.01 0.03
C VAL A 102 15.89 7.66 -1.34
N SER A 103 15.40 8.92 -1.41
CA SER A 103 15.40 9.74 -2.62
C SER A 103 15.67 11.20 -2.29
N THR A 104 16.21 11.95 -3.25
CA THR A 104 16.33 13.41 -3.19
C THR A 104 15.18 14.13 -3.90
N ASP A 105 14.38 13.40 -4.70
CA ASP A 105 13.37 13.96 -5.59
C ASP A 105 12.02 13.22 -5.61
N MET A 106 11.82 12.21 -4.73
CA MET A 106 10.64 11.33 -4.67
C MET A 106 10.39 10.50 -5.96
N VAL A 107 11.33 10.49 -6.89
CA VAL A 107 11.24 9.78 -8.17
C VAL A 107 12.31 8.70 -8.26
N HIS A 108 13.58 9.09 -8.10
CA HIS A 108 14.72 8.20 -8.17
C HIS A 108 15.04 7.69 -6.77
N TRP A 109 14.69 6.43 -6.51
CA TRP A 109 14.86 5.77 -5.22
C TRP A 109 16.08 4.86 -5.21
N ARG A 110 16.72 4.79 -4.06
CA ARG A 110 17.78 3.83 -3.77
C ARG A 110 17.42 3.07 -2.51
N HIS A 111 17.42 1.74 -2.62
CA HIS A 111 17.21 0.88 -1.46
C HIS A 111 18.38 0.98 -0.48
N GLN A 112 18.05 0.88 0.78
CA GLN A 112 18.95 0.88 1.90
C GLN A 112 18.86 -0.49 2.62
N PRO A 113 19.75 -0.81 3.56
CA PRO A 113 19.56 -1.94 4.44
C PRO A 113 18.19 -1.94 5.14
N ILE A 114 17.71 -3.12 5.53
CA ILE A 114 16.49 -3.30 6.31
C ILE A 114 16.58 -2.45 7.58
N ALA A 115 15.59 -1.59 7.81
CA ALA A 115 15.56 -0.69 8.97
C ALA A 115 15.12 -1.41 10.25
N LEU A 116 14.08 -2.24 10.19
CA LEU A 116 13.62 -3.04 11.31
C LEU A 116 13.44 -4.51 10.89
N ALA A 117 13.99 -5.41 11.71
CA ALA A 117 13.78 -6.85 11.61
C ALA A 117 13.17 -7.38 12.91
N PRO A 118 12.37 -8.46 12.89
CA PRO A 118 11.88 -9.10 14.10
C PRO A 118 12.98 -9.42 15.10
N THR A 119 12.74 -9.18 16.39
CA THR A 119 13.68 -9.48 17.48
C THR A 119 13.37 -10.86 18.05
N PRO A 120 14.27 -11.84 17.93
CA PRO A 120 14.02 -13.18 18.47
C PRO A 120 13.65 -13.14 19.97
N GLY A 121 12.45 -13.64 20.31
CA GLY A 121 11.92 -13.62 21.68
C GLY A 121 11.49 -12.26 22.21
N GLY A 122 11.55 -11.23 21.37
CA GLY A 122 11.09 -9.88 21.69
C GLY A 122 9.59 -9.65 21.41
N PRO A 123 9.11 -8.44 21.70
CA PRO A 123 7.69 -8.09 21.49
C PRO A 123 7.29 -7.96 20.02
N ASP A 124 8.22 -8.05 19.08
CA ASP A 124 8.02 -8.08 17.63
C ASP A 124 8.56 -9.36 16.98
N SER A 125 8.66 -10.45 17.74
CA SER A 125 9.27 -11.72 17.27
C SER A 125 8.57 -12.36 16.09
N GLU A 126 7.29 -12.06 15.87
CA GLU A 126 6.47 -12.58 14.76
C GLU A 126 6.27 -11.53 13.65
N GLY A 127 6.81 -10.31 13.80
CA GLY A 127 6.79 -9.28 12.79
C GLY A 127 6.85 -7.85 13.31
N CYS A 128 7.51 -6.99 12.54
CA CYS A 128 7.46 -5.53 12.67
C CYS A 128 6.34 -5.02 11.76
N PHE A 129 5.12 -4.84 12.29
CA PHE A 129 3.98 -4.35 11.53
C PHE A 129 4.03 -2.84 11.32
N SER A 130 3.04 -2.29 10.64
CA SER A 130 3.01 -0.91 10.18
C SER A 130 3.07 0.12 11.30
N GLY A 131 3.53 1.30 10.96
CA GLY A 131 3.68 2.42 11.88
C GLY A 131 4.13 3.71 11.18
N SER A 132 4.64 4.64 11.96
CA SER A 132 4.97 5.99 11.51
C SER A 132 6.35 6.45 12.01
N ALA A 133 6.89 7.47 11.34
CA ALA A 133 8.08 8.19 11.79
C ALA A 133 7.72 9.59 12.25
N VAL A 134 8.37 10.04 13.31
CA VAL A 134 8.35 11.44 13.77
C VAL A 134 9.78 11.90 14.05
N VAL A 135 9.94 13.22 14.12
CA VAL A 135 11.18 13.82 14.65
C VAL A 135 10.91 14.35 16.05
N ASN A 136 11.54 13.76 17.06
CA ASN A 136 11.44 14.18 18.45
C ASN A 136 12.80 14.69 18.93
N ASP A 137 12.86 15.97 19.32
CA ASP A 137 14.07 16.63 19.81
C ASP A 137 15.31 16.44 18.90
N GLY A 138 15.07 16.49 17.56
CA GLY A 138 16.12 16.33 16.57
C GLY A 138 16.54 14.89 16.29
N VAL A 139 15.80 13.89 16.82
CA VAL A 139 16.04 12.46 16.60
C VAL A 139 14.87 11.85 15.84
N ALA A 140 15.15 11.21 14.72
CA ALA A 140 14.13 10.43 14.00
C ALA A 140 13.71 9.23 14.85
N THR A 141 12.41 9.05 15.01
CA THR A 141 11.83 8.05 15.93
C THR A 141 10.70 7.32 15.24
N PHE A 142 10.72 5.99 15.28
CA PHE A 142 9.60 5.15 14.86
C PHE A 142 8.69 4.82 16.04
N ILE A 143 7.40 4.88 15.78
CA ILE A 143 6.39 4.18 16.58
C ILE A 143 5.73 3.19 15.65
N TYR A 144 5.76 1.91 15.99
CA TYR A 144 5.31 0.82 15.13
C TYR A 144 4.63 -0.28 15.94
N THR A 145 3.93 -1.16 15.27
CA THR A 145 3.28 -2.30 15.92
C THR A 145 4.21 -3.51 15.88
N GLY A 146 4.54 -4.03 17.04
CA GLY A 146 5.18 -5.32 17.18
C GLY A 146 4.16 -6.42 17.40
N VAL A 147 4.43 -7.58 16.82
CA VAL A 147 3.56 -8.75 16.91
C VAL A 147 4.31 -9.93 17.50
N GLN A 148 3.69 -10.61 18.46
CA GLN A 148 4.25 -11.79 19.11
C GLN A 148 3.17 -12.83 19.40
N ASN A 149 3.59 -14.08 19.62
CA ASN A 149 2.69 -15.14 20.08
C ASN A 149 2.11 -14.79 21.46
N ALA A 150 0.86 -15.11 21.68
CA ALA A 150 0.10 -14.78 22.87
C ALA A 150 -0.67 -15.96 23.44
N GLN A 151 -1.02 -15.88 24.74
CA GLN A 151 -2.03 -16.76 25.32
C GLN A 151 -3.43 -16.39 24.78
N PRO A 152 -4.40 -17.30 24.79
CA PRO A 152 -5.72 -17.07 24.18
C PRO A 152 -6.46 -15.81 24.71
N ASP A 153 -6.24 -15.42 25.96
CA ASP A 153 -6.85 -14.27 26.61
C ASP A 153 -6.09 -12.94 26.35
N GLU A 154 -4.90 -13.01 25.75
CA GLU A 154 -4.09 -11.85 25.37
C GLU A 154 -4.15 -11.53 23.87
N VAL A 155 -4.83 -12.36 23.09
CA VAL A 155 -4.91 -12.19 21.63
C VAL A 155 -5.63 -10.88 21.29
N THR A 156 -5.01 -10.08 20.42
CA THR A 156 -5.61 -8.85 19.89
C THR A 156 -5.77 -8.89 18.38
N LEU A 157 -4.94 -9.66 17.66
CA LEU A 157 -5.07 -9.84 16.22
C LEU A 157 -6.10 -10.94 15.89
N HIS A 158 -7.28 -10.53 15.49
CA HIS A 158 -8.41 -11.41 15.22
C HIS A 158 -8.62 -11.66 13.71
N ASP A 159 -7.55 -12.01 13.01
CA ASP A 159 -7.53 -12.30 11.56
C ASP A 159 -8.01 -13.72 11.17
N GLY A 160 -8.52 -14.48 12.14
CA GLY A 160 -8.90 -15.88 11.99
C GLY A 160 -7.87 -16.88 12.49
N ASN A 161 -6.62 -16.49 12.77
CA ASN A 161 -5.57 -17.37 13.31
C ASN A 161 -5.57 -17.42 14.85
N GLY A 162 -5.99 -16.33 15.53
CA GLY A 162 -6.24 -16.28 16.97
C GLY A 162 -5.04 -16.62 17.87
N LYS A 163 -3.82 -16.24 17.49
CA LYS A 163 -2.58 -16.63 18.19
C LYS A 163 -1.66 -15.46 18.52
N LEU A 164 -1.96 -14.29 17.99
CA LEU A 164 -1.03 -13.16 18.03
C LEU A 164 -1.61 -12.00 18.82
N ARG A 165 -0.75 -11.29 19.53
CA ARG A 165 -1.05 -10.00 20.12
C ARG A 165 -0.20 -8.91 19.49
N GLU A 166 -0.77 -7.73 19.42
CA GLU A 166 -0.19 -6.51 18.91
C GLU A 166 0.13 -5.58 20.06
N THR A 167 1.32 -4.98 20.03
CA THR A 167 1.80 -3.99 21.01
C THR A 167 2.42 -2.81 20.28
N GLN A 168 2.44 -1.62 20.87
CA GLN A 168 3.10 -0.49 20.24
C GLN A 168 4.52 -0.34 20.76
N LEU A 169 5.45 -0.24 19.83
CA LEU A 169 6.89 -0.24 20.06
C LEU A 169 7.50 1.08 19.60
N LEU A 170 8.71 1.37 20.10
CA LEU A 170 9.47 2.55 19.73
C LEU A 170 10.89 2.18 19.36
N ALA A 171 11.41 2.78 18.29
CA ALA A 171 12.81 2.73 17.92
C ALA A 171 13.33 4.13 17.58
N THR A 172 14.55 4.45 17.97
CA THR A 172 15.22 5.73 17.68
C THR A 172 16.38 5.52 16.73
N ALA A 173 16.58 6.44 15.80
CA ALA A 173 17.73 6.41 14.90
C ALA A 173 19.03 6.62 15.68
N GLU A 174 20.06 5.86 15.33
CA GLU A 174 21.41 5.97 15.90
C GLU A 174 22.37 6.72 14.97
N ASP A 175 21.97 6.99 13.73
CA ASP A 175 22.74 7.72 12.73
C ASP A 175 21.88 8.64 11.85
N ASP A 176 22.55 9.55 11.16
CA ASP A 176 21.93 10.58 10.32
C ASP A 176 21.38 10.06 8.98
N ASP A 177 21.83 8.92 8.50
CA ASP A 177 21.35 8.28 7.28
C ASP A 177 20.19 7.32 7.51
N LEU A 178 19.74 7.17 8.78
CA LEU A 178 18.64 6.31 9.22
C LEU A 178 18.85 4.83 8.87
N LEU A 179 20.09 4.36 8.97
CA LEU A 179 20.46 2.97 8.68
C LEU A 179 20.40 2.07 9.92
N HIS A 180 20.67 2.64 11.11
CA HIS A 180 20.72 1.89 12.37
C HIS A 180 19.68 2.43 13.34
N TRP A 181 18.94 1.51 13.95
CA TRP A 181 17.81 1.81 14.82
C TRP A 181 17.92 1.08 16.15
N LYS A 182 17.80 1.82 17.23
CA LYS A 182 17.77 1.27 18.58
C LYS A 182 16.33 1.08 19.03
N LYS A 183 15.87 -0.15 19.08
CA LYS A 183 14.57 -0.53 19.64
C LYS A 183 14.56 -0.41 21.14
N LEU A 184 13.47 0.04 21.73
CA LEU A 184 13.22 -0.15 23.16
C LEU A 184 12.91 -1.64 23.41
N PRO A 185 13.39 -2.20 24.53
CA PRO A 185 13.14 -3.62 24.84
C PRO A 185 11.69 -3.91 25.21
N GLU A 186 11.00 -2.92 25.77
CA GLU A 186 9.61 -3.03 26.23
C GLU A 186 8.66 -2.21 25.38
N PRO A 187 7.42 -2.66 25.18
CA PRO A 187 6.39 -1.88 24.51
C PRO A 187 6.11 -0.55 25.23
N VAL A 188 5.90 0.51 24.45
CA VAL A 188 5.41 1.79 24.98
C VAL A 188 3.91 1.76 25.27
N ILE A 189 3.16 0.85 24.57
CA ILE A 189 1.78 0.50 24.91
C ILE A 189 1.66 -1.03 24.78
N ALA A 190 1.56 -1.71 25.89
CA ALA A 190 1.62 -3.18 25.96
C ALA A 190 0.27 -3.87 25.70
N ALA A 191 -0.85 -3.14 25.84
CA ALA A 191 -2.18 -3.70 25.69
C ALA A 191 -3.20 -2.62 25.30
N PRO A 192 -4.33 -2.98 24.69
CA PRO A 192 -5.47 -2.10 24.50
C PRO A 192 -6.01 -1.53 25.82
N PRO A 193 -6.82 -0.46 25.79
CA PRO A 193 -7.43 0.09 27.00
C PRO A 193 -8.35 -0.93 27.66
N PRO A 194 -8.38 -1.02 28.99
CA PRO A 194 -9.25 -1.95 29.69
C PRO A 194 -10.73 -1.69 29.37
N GLY A 195 -11.49 -2.77 29.21
CA GLY A 195 -12.93 -2.70 28.92
C GLY A 195 -13.29 -2.55 27.45
N ILE A 196 -12.31 -2.49 26.55
CA ILE A 196 -12.54 -2.52 25.10
C ILE A 196 -12.09 -3.87 24.55
N ALA A 197 -13.04 -4.67 24.05
CA ALA A 197 -12.75 -5.94 23.38
C ALA A 197 -12.39 -5.67 21.92
N VAL A 198 -11.11 -5.40 21.69
CA VAL A 198 -10.62 -5.01 20.35
C VAL A 198 -10.63 -6.14 19.35
N THR A 199 -10.81 -5.82 18.08
CA THR A 199 -10.65 -6.73 16.93
C THR A 199 -9.27 -6.66 16.30
N GLY A 200 -8.49 -5.64 16.65
CA GLY A 200 -7.11 -5.37 16.27
C GLY A 200 -6.59 -4.16 17.04
N PHE A 201 -5.26 -3.99 17.09
CA PHE A 201 -4.60 -2.93 17.85
C PHE A 201 -3.28 -2.54 17.21
N ARG A 202 -3.30 -1.81 16.07
CA ARG A 202 -2.12 -1.60 15.23
C ARG A 202 -2.06 -0.26 14.49
N ASP A 203 -0.95 -0.03 13.79
CA ASP A 203 -0.71 1.05 12.85
C ASP A 203 -0.72 2.45 13.48
N PRO A 204 0.12 2.69 14.49
CA PRO A 204 0.14 3.94 15.23
C PRO A 204 0.44 5.14 14.33
N CYS A 205 -0.34 6.22 14.50
CA CYS A 205 -0.20 7.51 13.82
C CYS A 205 0.02 8.61 14.85
N PRO A 206 1.26 9.03 15.13
CA PRO A 206 1.59 10.09 16.07
C PRO A 206 1.54 11.47 15.41
N TRP A 207 1.12 12.49 16.19
CA TRP A 207 1.28 13.90 15.86
C TRP A 207 1.55 14.72 17.13
N ARG A 208 2.03 15.95 16.97
CA ARG A 208 2.37 16.83 18.09
C ARG A 208 1.48 18.08 18.08
N GLU A 209 0.98 18.45 19.27
CA GLU A 209 0.29 19.72 19.50
C GLU A 209 0.88 20.38 20.76
N GLY A 210 1.58 21.49 20.57
CA GLY A 210 2.31 22.14 21.65
C GLY A 210 3.40 21.24 22.23
N ASP A 211 3.32 20.97 23.53
CA ASP A 211 4.26 20.11 24.24
C ASP A 211 3.83 18.64 24.31
N ASP A 212 2.61 18.33 23.88
CA ASP A 212 2.05 17.00 23.98
C ASP A 212 2.12 16.27 22.62
N TRP A 213 2.40 14.98 22.68
CA TRP A 213 2.22 14.03 21.59
C TRP A 213 0.86 13.35 21.70
N TYR A 214 0.22 13.18 20.57
CA TYR A 214 -0.99 12.40 20.41
C TYR A 214 -0.73 11.20 19.50
N LEU A 215 -1.48 10.13 19.70
CA LEU A 215 -1.33 8.90 18.93
C LEU A 215 -2.70 8.32 18.62
N GLY A 216 -3.03 8.21 17.34
CA GLY A 216 -4.15 7.43 16.84
C GLY A 216 -3.70 5.99 16.60
N ILE A 217 -4.42 5.00 17.13
CA ILE A 217 -4.17 3.58 16.88
C ILE A 217 -5.38 2.98 16.17
N GLY A 218 -5.14 2.30 15.05
CA GLY A 218 -6.16 1.55 14.34
C GLY A 218 -6.69 0.39 15.18
N SER A 219 -8.00 0.27 15.24
CA SER A 219 -8.69 -0.70 16.07
C SER A 219 -10.13 -0.92 15.61
N GLY A 220 -10.88 -1.66 16.39
CA GLY A 220 -12.31 -1.86 16.25
C GLY A 220 -12.84 -2.73 17.37
N GLU A 221 -14.14 -2.83 17.45
CA GLU A 221 -14.85 -3.73 18.35
C GLU A 221 -15.83 -4.58 17.57
N ARG A 222 -15.88 -5.87 17.88
CA ARG A 222 -16.82 -6.80 17.24
C ARG A 222 -18.26 -6.33 17.45
N GLU A 223 -19.07 -6.38 16.39
CA GLU A 223 -20.47 -5.94 16.32
C GLU A 223 -20.69 -4.43 16.53
N LYS A 224 -19.62 -3.65 16.83
CA LYS A 224 -19.72 -2.20 16.97
C LYS A 224 -19.09 -1.43 15.80
N GLY A 225 -18.02 -1.96 15.21
CA GLY A 225 -17.32 -1.38 14.07
C GLY A 225 -15.88 -0.97 14.36
N GLY A 226 -15.18 -0.56 13.29
CA GLY A 226 -13.82 -0.06 13.35
C GLY A 226 -13.74 1.29 14.06
N CYS A 227 -12.58 1.60 14.62
CA CYS A 227 -12.34 2.86 15.32
C CYS A 227 -10.86 3.25 15.33
N VAL A 228 -10.60 4.49 15.73
CA VAL A 228 -9.25 4.98 16.06
C VAL A 228 -9.21 5.30 17.55
N LEU A 229 -8.33 4.64 18.29
CA LEU A 229 -8.10 4.89 19.73
C LEU A 229 -7.11 6.04 19.90
N LEU A 230 -7.44 7.04 20.71
CA LEU A 230 -6.62 8.22 20.94
C LEU A 230 -5.88 8.14 22.27
N TYR A 231 -4.58 8.36 22.20
CA TYR A 231 -3.68 8.44 23.34
C TYR A 231 -2.95 9.78 23.39
N ARG A 232 -2.41 10.13 24.56
CA ARG A 232 -1.57 11.30 24.80
C ARG A 232 -0.29 10.91 25.52
N SER A 233 0.82 11.59 25.20
CA SER A 233 2.12 11.44 25.86
C SER A 233 2.90 12.76 25.85
N ARG A 234 3.87 12.91 26.74
CA ARG A 234 4.85 14.01 26.72
C ARG A 234 6.23 13.60 26.20
N ASP A 235 6.48 12.30 26.10
CA ASP A 235 7.83 11.78 25.87
C ASP A 235 7.87 10.61 24.86
N LEU A 236 6.76 10.30 24.19
CA LEU A 236 6.57 9.16 23.29
C LEU A 236 6.72 7.76 23.95
N ARG A 237 6.93 7.72 25.26
CA ARG A 237 7.20 6.49 26.03
C ARG A 237 6.05 6.10 26.96
N HIS A 238 5.45 7.12 27.61
CA HIS A 238 4.38 6.93 28.56
C HIS A 238 3.09 7.50 27.98
N TRP A 239 2.13 6.61 27.66
CA TRP A 239 0.90 6.95 26.97
C TRP A 239 -0.32 6.78 27.86
N GLU A 240 -1.18 7.79 27.85
CA GLU A 240 -2.47 7.80 28.52
C GLU A 240 -3.58 7.64 27.45
N TYR A 241 -4.45 6.64 27.58
CA TYR A 241 -5.64 6.52 26.76
C TYR A 241 -6.64 7.64 27.10
N LEU A 242 -7.15 8.32 26.09
CA LEU A 242 -8.16 9.38 26.28
C LEU A 242 -9.56 8.86 25.93
N HIS A 243 -9.82 8.58 24.68
CA HIS A 243 -11.10 8.10 24.14
C HIS A 243 -10.93 7.61 22.69
N LYS A 244 -12.01 7.21 22.03
CA LYS A 244 -12.02 6.99 20.58
C LYS A 244 -12.04 8.33 19.84
N LEU A 245 -11.07 8.58 18.97
CA LEU A 245 -11.03 9.77 18.11
C LEU A 245 -12.14 9.73 17.05
N ALA A 246 -12.37 8.56 16.49
CA ALA A 246 -13.40 8.29 15.50
C ALA A 246 -13.85 6.83 15.61
N GLU A 247 -15.10 6.56 15.23
CA GLU A 247 -15.67 5.22 15.20
C GLU A 247 -16.68 5.07 14.07
N GLY A 248 -16.79 3.87 13.52
CA GLY A 248 -17.71 3.52 12.46
C GLY A 248 -18.73 2.47 12.88
N ARG A 249 -19.29 1.79 11.89
CA ARG A 249 -20.25 0.71 12.08
C ARG A 249 -19.85 -0.49 11.21
N PRO A 250 -20.18 -1.72 11.63
CA PRO A 250 -19.96 -2.89 10.80
C PRO A 250 -20.86 -2.84 9.56
N ASN A 251 -20.42 -3.43 8.47
CA ASN A 251 -21.18 -3.50 7.22
C ASN A 251 -22.22 -4.64 7.19
N GLY A 252 -22.36 -5.40 8.27
CA GLY A 252 -23.28 -6.52 8.41
C GLY A 252 -22.83 -7.84 7.77
N LYS A 253 -21.64 -7.88 7.17
CA LYS A 253 -21.05 -9.12 6.66
C LYS A 253 -20.38 -9.88 7.80
N GLN A 254 -20.49 -11.21 7.76
CA GLN A 254 -19.66 -12.07 8.60
C GLN A 254 -18.35 -12.37 7.86
N ALA A 255 -17.22 -12.04 8.46
CA ALA A 255 -15.90 -12.29 7.90
C ALA A 255 -14.94 -12.78 8.98
N ALA A 256 -13.99 -13.63 8.59
CA ALA A 256 -12.93 -14.07 9.49
C ALA A 256 -11.97 -12.93 9.84
N ASN A 257 -11.67 -12.09 8.84
CA ASN A 257 -10.91 -10.86 9.04
C ASN A 257 -11.87 -9.69 9.35
N PRO A 258 -11.76 -9.04 10.53
CA PRO A 258 -12.61 -7.91 10.91
C PRO A 258 -12.52 -6.70 9.97
N CYS A 259 -11.43 -6.56 9.20
CA CYS A 259 -11.35 -5.52 8.17
C CYS A 259 -12.42 -5.70 7.09
N ASP A 260 -12.73 -6.93 6.70
CA ASP A 260 -13.70 -7.21 5.65
C ASP A 260 -15.15 -6.95 6.08
N SER A 261 -15.41 -7.00 7.39
CA SER A 261 -16.72 -6.65 7.99
C SER A 261 -16.85 -5.19 8.43
N GLY A 262 -15.81 -4.38 8.25
CA GLY A 262 -15.77 -2.99 8.75
C GLY A 262 -15.61 -2.88 10.26
N GLU A 263 -15.26 -3.98 10.93
CA GLU A 263 -15.05 -4.03 12.39
C GLU A 263 -13.58 -3.80 12.78
N MET A 264 -12.73 -3.45 11.84
CA MET A 264 -11.34 -3.03 12.06
C MET A 264 -10.98 -1.94 11.06
N TRP A 265 -10.35 -0.87 11.55
CA TRP A 265 -9.74 0.19 10.75
C TRP A 265 -8.22 0.11 10.86
N GLU A 266 -7.56 -0.09 9.74
CA GLU A 266 -6.12 -0.18 9.61
C GLU A 266 -5.52 1.14 9.14
N CYS A 267 -4.23 1.34 9.40
CA CYS A 267 -3.41 2.45 8.89
C CYS A 267 -4.06 3.82 9.04
N PRO A 268 -4.55 4.21 10.24
CA PRO A 268 -5.08 5.55 10.43
C PRO A 268 -3.99 6.58 10.14
N ASP A 269 -4.40 7.68 9.49
CA ASP A 269 -3.54 8.84 9.23
C ASP A 269 -4.34 10.11 9.50
N PHE A 270 -3.97 10.86 10.55
CA PHE A 270 -4.71 12.02 11.04
C PHE A 270 -3.85 13.26 11.03
N PHE A 271 -4.28 14.31 10.33
CA PHE A 271 -3.49 15.53 10.13
C PHE A 271 -4.37 16.74 9.78
N GLU A 272 -3.81 17.93 10.01
CA GLU A 272 -4.39 19.18 9.53
C GLU A 272 -4.05 19.39 8.05
N LEU A 273 -5.03 19.88 7.27
CA LEU A 273 -4.90 20.19 5.85
C LEU A 273 -5.89 21.30 5.46
N ASP A 274 -5.37 22.43 4.97
CA ASP A 274 -6.14 23.58 4.47
C ASP A 274 -7.22 24.07 5.45
N GLY A 275 -6.90 24.09 6.75
CA GLY A 275 -7.80 24.55 7.82
C GLY A 275 -8.88 23.54 8.23
N LYS A 276 -8.80 22.30 7.78
CA LYS A 276 -9.58 21.16 8.22
C LYS A 276 -8.66 20.07 8.78
N HIS A 277 -9.23 19.15 9.56
CA HIS A 277 -8.56 17.90 9.86
C HIS A 277 -9.03 16.81 8.91
N CYS A 278 -8.09 16.00 8.47
CA CYS A 278 -8.33 14.85 7.62
C CYS A 278 -7.99 13.57 8.40
N LEU A 279 -8.87 12.58 8.33
CA LEU A 279 -8.61 11.22 8.79
C LEU A 279 -8.71 10.29 7.60
N LEU A 280 -7.63 9.54 7.34
CA LEU A 280 -7.62 8.41 6.42
C LEU A 280 -7.59 7.11 7.23
N TYR A 281 -8.24 6.07 6.74
CA TYR A 281 -8.13 4.72 7.28
C TYR A 281 -8.49 3.68 6.23
N SER A 282 -7.99 2.47 6.41
CA SER A 282 -8.21 1.35 5.50
C SER A 282 -9.14 0.32 6.12
N THR A 283 -10.16 -0.07 5.39
CA THR A 283 -11.13 -1.09 5.78
C THR A 283 -11.89 -1.61 4.56
N GLU A 284 -12.46 -2.80 4.61
CA GLU A 284 -13.28 -3.38 3.53
C GLU A 284 -12.58 -3.39 2.16
N GLY A 285 -11.26 -3.52 2.16
CA GLY A 285 -10.44 -3.45 0.95
C GLY A 285 -10.36 -2.07 0.29
N LYS A 286 -10.72 -1.00 0.99
CA LYS A 286 -10.76 0.40 0.52
C LYS A 286 -10.02 1.31 1.47
N VAL A 287 -9.65 2.49 0.98
CA VAL A 287 -9.22 3.61 1.81
C VAL A 287 -10.35 4.62 1.91
N ILE A 288 -10.80 4.88 3.12
CA ILE A 288 -11.79 5.90 3.42
C ILE A 288 -11.08 7.17 3.85
N TRP A 289 -11.53 8.30 3.35
CA TRP A 289 -11.14 9.61 3.86
C TRP A 289 -12.33 10.31 4.50
N SER A 290 -12.07 11.05 5.55
CA SER A 290 -13.01 12.03 6.08
C SER A 290 -12.29 13.34 6.35
N THR A 291 -12.99 14.46 6.20
CA THR A 291 -12.54 15.80 6.58
C THR A 291 -13.56 16.43 7.50
N GLY A 292 -13.09 17.24 8.44
CA GLY A 292 -13.98 17.85 9.43
C GLY A 292 -13.27 18.81 10.37
N ASP A 293 -13.97 19.16 11.43
CA ASP A 293 -13.45 20.04 12.46
C ASP A 293 -12.86 19.23 13.62
N TYR A 294 -11.77 19.71 14.18
CA TYR A 294 -11.15 19.14 15.35
C TYR A 294 -11.10 20.20 16.47
N ASP A 295 -11.68 19.87 17.61
CA ASP A 295 -11.58 20.70 18.82
C ASP A 295 -10.30 20.31 19.60
N PRO A 296 -9.27 21.17 19.62
CA PRO A 296 -8.03 20.86 20.30
C PRO A 296 -8.12 20.91 21.83
N ARG A 297 -9.21 21.41 22.43
CA ARG A 297 -9.41 21.38 23.89
C ARG A 297 -10.03 20.06 24.34
N GLU A 298 -11.09 19.66 23.64
CA GLU A 298 -11.80 18.40 23.91
C GLU A 298 -11.15 17.19 23.23
N ARG A 299 -10.19 17.42 22.31
CA ARG A 299 -9.55 16.38 21.50
C ARG A 299 -10.56 15.58 20.66
N ARG A 300 -11.60 16.27 20.19
CA ARG A 300 -12.71 15.65 19.47
C ARG A 300 -12.68 16.01 18.00
N TYR A 301 -12.71 14.99 17.17
CA TYR A 301 -12.87 15.10 15.73
C TYR A 301 -14.35 14.93 15.35
N THR A 302 -14.86 15.83 14.52
CA THR A 302 -16.23 15.79 14.00
C THR A 302 -16.15 15.76 12.49
N PRO A 303 -16.30 14.58 11.84
CA PRO A 303 -16.26 14.46 10.39
C PRO A 303 -17.46 15.20 9.77
N GLN A 304 -17.22 15.91 8.67
CA GLN A 304 -18.22 16.66 7.92
C GLN A 304 -18.42 16.13 6.51
N ARG A 305 -17.35 15.58 5.93
CA ARG A 305 -17.32 14.95 4.60
C ARG A 305 -16.58 13.64 4.68
N GLU A 306 -16.97 12.72 3.83
CA GLU A 306 -16.28 11.44 3.69
C GLU A 306 -16.36 10.94 2.25
N GLY A 307 -15.47 10.02 1.88
CA GLY A 307 -15.46 9.37 0.59
C GLY A 307 -14.43 8.26 0.51
N ILE A 308 -14.33 7.66 -0.65
CA ILE A 308 -13.32 6.65 -0.97
C ILE A 308 -12.17 7.34 -1.69
N LEU A 309 -10.94 7.08 -1.27
CA LEU A 309 -9.75 7.70 -1.85
C LEU A 309 -9.38 7.09 -3.21
N ASP A 310 -9.56 5.78 -3.35
CA ASP A 310 -9.27 5.03 -4.57
C ASP A 310 -10.22 3.82 -4.68
N HIS A 311 -10.77 3.62 -5.86
CA HIS A 311 -11.78 2.58 -6.12
C HIS A 311 -11.18 1.28 -6.68
N GLY A 312 -9.85 1.17 -6.69
CA GLY A 312 -9.11 0.04 -7.22
C GLY A 312 -8.25 -0.71 -6.20
N ALA A 313 -7.06 -1.07 -6.63
CA ALA A 313 -6.14 -1.90 -5.83
C ALA A 313 -5.24 -1.08 -4.88
N TYR A 314 -5.64 0.11 -4.47
CA TYR A 314 -4.91 0.99 -3.57
C TYR A 314 -5.31 0.74 -2.11
N TYR A 315 -4.34 0.71 -1.17
CA TYR A 315 -4.61 0.42 0.24
C TYR A 315 -3.54 1.00 1.17
N ALA A 316 -3.82 1.05 2.49
CA ALA A 316 -2.90 1.33 3.58
C ALA A 316 -2.03 2.59 3.39
N PRO A 317 -2.61 3.77 3.08
CA PRO A 317 -1.81 4.96 2.83
C PRO A 317 -1.19 5.52 4.10
N LYS A 318 -0.07 6.23 3.92
CA LYS A 318 0.58 7.03 4.95
C LYS A 318 1.08 8.34 4.34
N SER A 319 0.84 9.45 5.03
CA SER A 319 1.26 10.78 4.57
C SER A 319 2.36 11.39 5.41
N PHE A 320 3.02 12.40 4.87
CA PHE A 320 3.95 13.27 5.59
C PHE A 320 3.86 14.71 5.09
N LEU A 321 4.30 15.65 5.90
CA LEU A 321 4.43 17.05 5.52
C LEU A 321 5.80 17.25 4.88
N ALA A 322 5.82 17.59 3.59
CA ALA A 322 7.03 17.89 2.85
C ALA A 322 7.62 19.24 3.27
N PRO A 323 8.92 19.52 3.02
CA PRO A 323 9.58 20.75 3.45
C PRO A 323 9.02 22.02 2.78
N ASP A 324 8.33 21.87 1.67
CA ASP A 324 7.64 22.95 0.94
C ASP A 324 6.19 23.19 1.40
N GLY A 325 5.75 22.47 2.44
CA GLY A 325 4.41 22.61 3.03
C GLY A 325 3.34 21.73 2.38
N ARG A 326 3.64 20.96 1.33
CA ARG A 326 2.68 20.02 0.74
C ARG A 326 2.51 18.79 1.65
N ARG A 327 1.28 18.29 1.74
CA ARG A 327 0.99 16.97 2.31
C ARG A 327 1.10 15.92 1.21
N ILE A 328 2.07 15.03 1.32
CA ILE A 328 2.33 13.98 0.35
C ILE A 328 1.85 12.64 0.91
N LEU A 329 1.09 11.91 0.12
CA LEU A 329 0.50 10.62 0.46
C LEU A 329 1.12 9.51 -0.38
N TRP A 330 1.57 8.45 0.27
CA TRP A 330 1.98 7.19 -0.34
C TRP A 330 0.92 6.13 -0.05
N GLY A 331 0.81 5.11 -0.91
CA GLY A 331 -0.08 3.99 -0.67
C GLY A 331 0.42 2.73 -1.36
N TRP A 332 -0.02 1.59 -0.87
CA TRP A 332 0.30 0.29 -1.42
C TRP A 332 -0.64 -0.08 -2.57
N ILE A 333 -0.08 -0.47 -3.70
CA ILE A 333 -0.78 -1.13 -4.79
C ILE A 333 -0.79 -2.63 -4.50
N ARG A 334 -1.95 -3.14 -4.10
CA ARG A 334 -2.12 -4.55 -3.72
C ARG A 334 -1.84 -5.48 -4.89
N GLU A 335 -1.36 -6.67 -4.55
CA GLU A 335 -1.28 -7.77 -5.47
C GLU A 335 -2.69 -8.36 -5.73
N THR A 336 -3.01 -8.65 -6.98
CA THR A 336 -4.32 -9.21 -7.37
C THR A 336 -4.21 -10.54 -8.12
N ARG A 337 -2.98 -11.03 -8.39
CA ARG A 337 -2.75 -12.41 -8.87
C ARG A 337 -3.06 -13.41 -7.76
N PRO A 338 -3.37 -14.67 -8.07
CA PRO A 338 -3.33 -15.76 -7.11
C PRO A 338 -1.94 -15.90 -6.46
N GLN A 339 -1.90 -16.29 -5.19
CA GLN A 339 -0.65 -16.38 -4.42
C GLN A 339 0.43 -17.23 -5.12
N ALA A 340 0.06 -18.36 -5.70
CA ALA A 340 1.00 -19.22 -6.41
C ALA A 340 1.68 -18.50 -7.60
N GLU A 341 0.96 -17.60 -8.28
CA GLU A 341 1.51 -16.87 -9.43
C GLU A 341 2.50 -15.78 -9.01
N TYR A 342 2.17 -14.97 -7.99
CA TYR A 342 3.10 -13.92 -7.57
C TYR A 342 4.28 -14.46 -6.75
N ALA A 343 4.08 -15.54 -6.01
CA ALA A 343 5.18 -16.24 -5.35
C ALA A 343 6.19 -16.79 -6.38
N ALA A 344 5.70 -17.39 -7.46
CA ALA A 344 6.52 -17.88 -8.56
C ALA A 344 7.20 -16.74 -9.36
N ALA A 345 6.56 -15.58 -9.45
CA ALA A 345 7.15 -14.40 -10.10
C ALA A 345 8.28 -13.74 -9.27
N GLY A 346 8.41 -14.07 -7.98
CA GLY A 346 9.46 -13.56 -7.11
C GLY A 346 9.30 -12.09 -6.68
N TRP A 347 8.13 -11.48 -6.95
CA TRP A 347 7.80 -10.12 -6.51
C TRP A 347 6.30 -9.92 -6.40
N ALA A 348 5.89 -9.08 -5.44
CA ALA A 348 4.48 -8.71 -5.24
C ALA A 348 4.36 -7.35 -4.55
N GLY A 349 3.32 -6.60 -4.91
CA GLY A 349 3.09 -5.25 -4.41
C GLY A 349 3.93 -4.20 -5.13
N ALA A 350 3.53 -2.93 -4.98
CA ALA A 350 4.26 -1.74 -5.42
C ALA A 350 3.76 -0.54 -4.62
N MET A 351 4.57 0.53 -4.50
CA MET A 351 4.07 1.82 -4.04
C MET A 351 3.36 2.54 -5.19
N ALA A 352 2.21 3.15 -4.91
CA ALA A 352 1.53 4.04 -5.83
C ALA A 352 2.37 5.32 -6.05
N LEU A 353 2.08 6.05 -7.11
CA LEU A 353 2.68 7.37 -7.31
C LEU A 353 2.30 8.30 -6.15
N PRO A 354 3.23 9.13 -5.66
CA PRO A 354 2.97 10.05 -4.57
C PRO A 354 1.85 11.03 -4.96
N ARG A 355 0.89 11.23 -4.03
CA ARG A 355 -0.25 12.13 -4.23
C ARG A 355 -0.11 13.35 -3.33
N VAL A 356 -0.24 14.54 -3.89
CA VAL A 356 -0.38 15.79 -3.15
C VAL A 356 -1.84 15.94 -2.74
N LEU A 357 -2.10 16.13 -1.46
CA LEU A 357 -3.44 16.31 -0.92
C LEU A 357 -3.77 17.79 -0.74
N THR A 358 -5.02 18.16 -0.97
CA THR A 358 -5.61 19.46 -0.67
C THR A 358 -7.07 19.29 -0.24
N VAL A 359 -7.66 20.30 0.39
CA VAL A 359 -9.09 20.34 0.73
C VAL A 359 -9.73 21.53 0.02
N ASP A 360 -10.81 21.29 -0.72
CA ASP A 360 -11.53 22.35 -1.40
C ASP A 360 -12.35 23.22 -0.43
N ASN A 361 -12.89 24.33 -0.94
CA ASN A 361 -13.71 25.27 -0.15
C ASN A 361 -15.04 24.69 0.36
N GLN A 362 -15.40 23.47 -0.05
CA GLN A 362 -16.56 22.72 0.43
C GLN A 362 -16.19 21.62 1.40
N GLY A 363 -14.91 21.54 1.79
CA GLY A 363 -14.38 20.55 2.70
C GLY A 363 -14.17 19.16 2.07
N ARG A 364 -14.08 19.05 0.74
CA ARG A 364 -13.80 17.77 0.07
C ARG A 364 -12.32 17.58 -0.13
N LEU A 365 -11.84 16.37 0.14
CA LEU A 365 -10.46 16.00 -0.15
C LEU A 365 -10.25 15.96 -1.67
N GLU A 366 -9.17 16.58 -2.12
CA GLU A 366 -8.68 16.55 -3.48
C GLU A 366 -7.24 16.03 -3.50
N PHE A 367 -6.83 15.42 -4.61
CA PHE A 367 -5.50 14.90 -4.75
C PHE A 367 -5.03 14.90 -6.20
N ALA A 368 -3.72 15.09 -6.39
CA ALA A 368 -3.07 15.01 -7.68
C ALA A 368 -1.74 14.26 -7.54
N VAL A 369 -1.29 13.64 -8.62
CA VAL A 369 0.06 13.04 -8.66
C VAL A 369 1.08 14.16 -8.49
N ALA A 370 2.07 13.93 -7.64
CA ALA A 370 3.16 14.87 -7.39
C ALA A 370 3.92 15.22 -8.69
N ALA A 371 4.21 16.50 -8.88
CA ALA A 371 4.80 17.00 -10.13
C ALA A 371 6.22 16.50 -10.39
N GLU A 372 6.91 15.99 -9.39
CA GLU A 372 8.26 15.43 -9.50
C GLU A 372 8.36 14.32 -10.54
N GLY A 373 7.29 13.50 -10.68
CA GLY A 373 7.19 12.46 -11.71
C GLY A 373 7.24 12.99 -13.15
N GLU A 374 7.01 14.31 -13.35
CA GLU A 374 7.11 14.93 -14.69
C GLU A 374 8.54 14.95 -15.23
N SER A 375 9.54 14.83 -14.36
CA SER A 375 10.95 14.67 -14.74
C SER A 375 11.22 13.42 -15.59
N LEU A 376 10.35 12.43 -15.50
CA LEU A 376 10.44 11.19 -16.30
C LEU A 376 9.87 11.35 -17.72
N ARG A 377 9.17 12.45 -18.02
CA ARG A 377 8.52 12.64 -19.32
C ARG A 377 9.55 12.83 -20.44
N GLY A 378 9.42 12.01 -21.46
CA GLY A 378 10.08 12.24 -22.74
C GLY A 378 9.35 13.30 -23.57
N LYS A 379 9.55 13.30 -24.88
CA LYS A 379 8.90 14.26 -25.78
C LYS A 379 7.38 14.11 -25.76
N ALA A 380 6.67 15.22 -25.54
CA ALA A 380 5.22 15.25 -25.64
C ALA A 380 4.75 15.02 -27.08
N GLU A 381 3.71 14.20 -27.21
CA GLU A 381 3.01 13.96 -28.46
C GLU A 381 1.55 14.39 -28.29
N HIS A 382 1.07 15.22 -29.24
CA HIS A 382 -0.29 15.77 -29.23
C HIS A 382 -1.10 15.19 -30.38
N THR A 383 -2.31 14.74 -30.07
CA THR A 383 -3.22 14.15 -31.06
C THR A 383 -4.63 14.71 -30.87
N LYS A 384 -5.29 15.04 -31.96
CA LYS A 384 -6.72 15.36 -31.94
C LYS A 384 -7.53 14.07 -32.05
N LEU A 385 -8.45 13.88 -31.12
CA LEU A 385 -9.45 12.82 -31.19
C LEU A 385 -10.58 13.27 -32.08
N THR A 386 -11.03 12.38 -32.97
CA THR A 386 -12.19 12.60 -33.82
C THR A 386 -13.30 11.59 -33.50
N LEU A 387 -14.56 11.96 -33.74
CA LEU A 387 -15.68 11.03 -33.55
C LEU A 387 -15.64 9.83 -34.49
N ALA A 388 -14.95 9.96 -35.63
CA ALA A 388 -14.96 8.97 -36.69
C ALA A 388 -14.04 7.79 -36.44
N GLN A 389 -12.94 8.00 -35.69
CA GLN A 389 -11.95 6.94 -35.44
C GLN A 389 -11.34 7.08 -34.06
N PRO A 390 -11.14 5.96 -33.33
CA PRO A 390 -10.39 5.98 -32.07
C PRO A 390 -8.92 6.30 -32.34
N PHE A 391 -8.32 7.05 -31.42
CA PHE A 391 -6.86 7.14 -31.33
C PHE A 391 -6.30 5.76 -30.99
N ARG A 392 -5.20 5.39 -31.61
CA ARG A 392 -4.50 4.12 -31.43
C ARG A 392 -3.03 4.36 -31.20
N LEU A 393 -2.50 3.84 -30.10
CA LEU A 393 -1.08 3.92 -29.76
C LEU A 393 -0.54 2.52 -29.50
N LYS A 394 0.33 2.03 -30.37
CA LYS A 394 1.10 0.82 -30.11
C LYS A 394 2.10 1.08 -28.99
N LEU A 395 2.14 0.20 -28.02
CA LEU A 395 2.97 0.32 -26.83
C LEU A 395 4.23 -0.53 -26.97
N ALA A 396 5.30 0.07 -27.50
CA ALA A 396 6.62 -0.55 -27.54
C ALA A 396 7.17 -0.80 -26.13
N THR A 397 6.81 0.08 -25.18
CA THR A 397 7.02 -0.07 -23.74
C THR A 397 5.71 0.20 -23.00
N LEU A 398 5.56 -0.36 -21.79
CA LEU A 398 4.38 -0.15 -20.95
C LEU A 398 4.56 1.05 -19.99
N ARG A 399 5.38 2.03 -20.37
CA ARG A 399 5.65 3.25 -19.57
C ARG A 399 5.10 4.45 -20.31
N ARG A 400 3.91 4.90 -19.89
CA ARG A 400 3.23 6.03 -20.54
C ARG A 400 2.43 6.85 -19.56
N GLU A 401 2.43 8.15 -19.77
CA GLU A 401 1.43 9.04 -19.24
C GLU A 401 0.53 9.54 -20.36
N ILE A 402 -0.78 9.57 -20.12
CA ILE A 402 -1.80 10.07 -21.02
C ILE A 402 -2.61 11.13 -20.28
N PHE A 403 -2.78 12.29 -20.91
CA PHE A 403 -3.60 13.38 -20.41
C PHE A 403 -4.71 13.73 -21.40
N LEU A 404 -5.93 13.75 -20.89
CA LEU A 404 -7.15 14.06 -21.63
C LEU A 404 -7.90 15.16 -20.87
N PRO A 405 -7.99 16.38 -21.38
CA PRO A 405 -8.91 17.36 -20.81
C PRO A 405 -10.36 16.88 -20.99
N VAL A 406 -11.18 17.00 -19.94
CA VAL A 406 -12.61 16.66 -20.00
C VAL A 406 -13.40 17.95 -19.97
N GLU A 407 -14.23 18.17 -20.99
CA GLU A 407 -15.17 19.29 -20.98
C GLU A 407 -16.59 18.79 -20.65
N VAL A 408 -17.36 19.62 -19.95
CA VAL A 408 -18.72 19.31 -19.47
C VAL A 408 -19.68 18.86 -20.59
N SER A 409 -19.43 19.27 -21.83
CA SER A 409 -20.22 18.91 -23.03
C SER A 409 -19.80 17.57 -23.66
N THR A 410 -18.79 16.87 -23.10
CA THR A 410 -18.30 15.60 -23.63
C THR A 410 -19.28 14.49 -23.26
N GLY A 411 -19.71 13.68 -24.22
CA GLY A 411 -20.65 12.56 -24.00
C GLY A 411 -20.02 11.46 -23.16
N SER A 412 -19.11 10.68 -23.74
CA SER A 412 -18.29 9.69 -23.03
C SER A 412 -16.87 9.64 -23.58
N ILE A 413 -15.93 9.35 -22.68
CA ILE A 413 -14.54 9.03 -23.04
C ILE A 413 -14.29 7.59 -22.64
N THR A 414 -13.74 6.81 -23.57
CA THR A 414 -13.38 5.42 -23.34
C THR A 414 -11.91 5.23 -23.65
N ALA A 415 -11.13 4.77 -22.66
CA ALA A 415 -9.77 4.29 -22.84
C ALA A 415 -9.75 2.76 -22.70
N ARG A 416 -9.14 2.07 -23.67
CA ARG A 416 -9.01 0.60 -23.69
C ARG A 416 -7.57 0.19 -23.89
N LEU A 417 -7.15 -0.81 -23.18
CA LEU A 417 -5.90 -1.51 -23.44
C LEU A 417 -6.22 -2.87 -24.08
N LEU A 418 -5.65 -3.11 -25.24
CA LEU A 418 -5.76 -4.37 -25.96
C LEU A 418 -4.38 -5.03 -26.04
N THR A 419 -4.34 -6.35 -25.94
CA THR A 419 -3.14 -7.15 -26.21
C THR A 419 -3.51 -8.19 -27.26
N ASN A 420 -2.79 -8.21 -28.38
CA ASN A 420 -3.12 -9.05 -29.55
C ASN A 420 -4.59 -8.89 -29.98
N GLY A 421 -5.11 -7.65 -29.95
CA GLY A 421 -6.49 -7.32 -30.31
C GLY A 421 -7.56 -7.68 -29.27
N VAL A 422 -7.19 -8.34 -28.17
CA VAL A 422 -8.11 -8.69 -27.08
C VAL A 422 -8.10 -7.60 -26.01
N LYS A 423 -9.28 -7.13 -25.61
CA LYS A 423 -9.43 -6.14 -24.54
C LYS A 423 -8.99 -6.75 -23.20
N VAL A 424 -8.00 -6.14 -22.55
CA VAL A 424 -7.49 -6.56 -21.24
C VAL A 424 -7.79 -5.55 -20.13
N TRP A 425 -8.14 -4.31 -20.49
CA TRP A 425 -8.55 -3.26 -19.55
C TRP A 425 -9.41 -2.21 -20.25
N GLU A 426 -10.30 -1.57 -19.50
CA GLU A 426 -11.16 -0.49 -20.01
C GLU A 426 -11.54 0.48 -18.89
N LEU A 427 -11.43 1.78 -19.16
CA LEU A 427 -12.00 2.86 -18.38
C LEU A 427 -13.01 3.61 -19.24
N VAL A 428 -14.21 3.83 -18.72
CA VAL A 428 -15.26 4.66 -19.36
C VAL A 428 -15.66 5.76 -18.40
N VAL A 429 -15.48 7.01 -18.83
CA VAL A 429 -16.02 8.20 -18.16
C VAL A 429 -17.20 8.68 -18.97
N ASP A 430 -18.42 8.48 -18.47
CA ASP A 430 -19.67 8.77 -19.16
C ASP A 430 -20.37 9.95 -18.47
N VAL A 431 -20.16 11.14 -19.02
CA VAL A 431 -20.72 12.39 -18.48
C VAL A 431 -22.25 12.37 -18.61
N ALA A 432 -22.79 11.85 -19.71
CA ALA A 432 -24.23 11.82 -19.96
C ALA A 432 -24.99 10.90 -18.97
N ARG A 433 -24.33 9.81 -18.53
CA ARG A 433 -24.89 8.88 -17.55
C ARG A 433 -24.44 9.11 -16.12
N ASN A 434 -23.64 10.15 -15.90
CA ASN A 434 -23.07 10.47 -14.59
C ASN A 434 -22.34 9.27 -13.96
N ALA A 435 -21.47 8.58 -14.71
CA ALA A 435 -20.83 7.35 -14.29
C ALA A 435 -19.37 7.23 -14.75
N ILE A 436 -18.54 6.65 -13.89
CA ILE A 436 -17.21 6.14 -14.22
C ILE A 436 -17.24 4.61 -14.09
N ARG A 437 -16.75 3.90 -15.08
CA ARG A 437 -16.66 2.42 -15.05
C ARG A 437 -15.23 1.97 -15.35
N CYS A 438 -14.72 1.05 -14.53
CA CYS A 438 -13.44 0.40 -14.76
C CYS A 438 -13.54 -1.06 -14.29
N GLY A 439 -13.38 -2.02 -15.19
CA GLY A 439 -13.67 -3.42 -14.89
C GLY A 439 -15.11 -3.60 -14.41
N ASP A 440 -15.28 -4.25 -13.25
CA ASP A 440 -16.58 -4.47 -12.60
C ASP A 440 -17.00 -3.30 -11.68
N THR A 441 -16.13 -2.31 -11.49
CA THR A 441 -16.41 -1.15 -10.64
C THR A 441 -17.15 -0.08 -11.42
N THR A 442 -18.28 0.40 -10.86
CA THR A 442 -19.01 1.56 -11.36
C THR A 442 -19.26 2.53 -10.21
N ILE A 443 -18.86 3.77 -10.41
CA ILE A 443 -19.05 4.85 -9.43
C ILE A 443 -19.73 6.05 -10.08
N PRO A 444 -20.43 6.88 -9.31
CA PRO A 444 -20.96 8.13 -9.82
C PRO A 444 -19.81 9.08 -10.21
N LEU A 445 -20.04 9.88 -11.22
CA LEU A 445 -19.16 10.96 -11.59
C LEU A 445 -19.23 12.06 -10.50
N PRO A 446 -18.12 12.65 -10.06
CA PRO A 446 -18.16 13.75 -9.10
C PRO A 446 -19.01 14.92 -9.62
N PRO A 447 -19.71 15.68 -8.75
CA PRO A 447 -20.46 16.86 -9.17
C PRO A 447 -19.59 17.87 -9.91
N LEU A 448 -20.11 18.42 -11.00
CA LEU A 448 -19.45 19.48 -11.77
C LEU A 448 -19.66 20.86 -11.11
N PRO A 449 -18.75 21.84 -11.29
CA PRO A 449 -17.50 21.75 -12.07
C PRO A 449 -16.41 20.99 -11.30
N TRP A 450 -15.59 20.24 -12.04
CA TRP A 450 -14.39 19.66 -11.45
C TRP A 450 -13.28 20.69 -11.41
N PRO A 451 -12.48 20.76 -10.35
CA PRO A 451 -11.19 21.38 -10.43
C PRO A 451 -10.33 20.54 -11.41
N GLN A 452 -9.73 21.21 -12.39
CA GLN A 452 -8.91 20.56 -13.42
C GLN A 452 -9.63 19.36 -14.11
N PRO A 453 -10.70 19.59 -14.88
CA PRO A 453 -11.45 18.53 -15.52
C PRO A 453 -10.59 17.77 -16.52
N SER A 454 -10.03 16.66 -16.10
CA SER A 454 -9.11 15.85 -16.90
C SER A 454 -9.17 14.38 -16.50
N ILE A 455 -8.74 13.52 -17.42
CA ILE A 455 -8.38 12.14 -17.13
C ILE A 455 -6.88 12.04 -17.32
N ARG A 456 -6.17 11.55 -16.29
CA ARG A 456 -4.75 11.21 -16.39
C ARG A 456 -4.61 9.72 -16.18
N LEU A 457 -3.88 9.06 -17.07
CA LEU A 457 -3.57 7.63 -16.97
C LEU A 457 -2.06 7.47 -16.92
N PHE A 458 -1.60 6.69 -15.96
CA PHE A 458 -0.21 6.29 -15.81
C PHE A 458 -0.12 4.78 -16.00
N LEU A 459 0.55 4.35 -17.07
CA LEU A 459 0.76 2.94 -17.41
C LEU A 459 2.19 2.55 -17.07
N ASP A 460 2.37 1.53 -16.25
CA ASP A 460 3.68 1.02 -15.86
C ASP A 460 3.66 -0.50 -15.64
N GLY A 461 4.19 -1.26 -16.59
CA GLY A 461 4.14 -2.71 -16.54
C GLY A 461 2.70 -3.21 -16.36
N SER A 462 2.43 -3.88 -15.24
CA SER A 462 1.10 -4.38 -14.88
C SER A 462 0.21 -3.36 -14.14
N VAL A 463 0.68 -2.13 -13.90
CA VAL A 463 -0.05 -1.10 -13.16
C VAL A 463 -0.66 -0.08 -14.11
N ILE A 464 -1.91 0.31 -13.86
CA ILE A 464 -2.54 1.49 -14.44
C ILE A 464 -3.14 2.30 -13.31
N GLU A 465 -2.60 3.48 -13.05
CA GLU A 465 -3.25 4.47 -12.19
C GLU A 465 -4.08 5.43 -13.04
N SER A 466 -5.35 5.56 -12.72
CA SER A 466 -6.31 6.42 -13.42
C SER A 466 -6.82 7.49 -12.47
N PHE A 467 -6.67 8.77 -12.85
CA PHE A 467 -7.16 9.92 -12.10
C PHE A 467 -8.20 10.65 -12.94
N ILE A 468 -9.37 10.90 -12.37
CA ILE A 468 -10.49 11.59 -13.01
C ILE A 468 -10.78 12.88 -12.22
N GLY A 469 -10.34 14.01 -12.77
CA GLY A 469 -10.23 15.26 -12.04
C GLY A 469 -9.25 15.12 -10.87
N ALA A 470 -9.50 15.87 -9.81
CA ALA A 470 -8.71 15.82 -8.58
C ALA A 470 -9.42 15.01 -7.45
N ARG A 471 -10.44 14.22 -7.77
CA ARG A 471 -11.32 13.62 -6.75
C ARG A 471 -11.50 12.12 -6.83
N GLU A 472 -11.31 11.53 -8.00
CA GLU A 472 -11.51 10.10 -8.20
C GLU A 472 -10.25 9.45 -8.71
N ALA A 473 -9.90 8.31 -8.15
CA ALA A 473 -8.79 7.48 -8.61
C ALA A 473 -9.19 6.00 -8.65
N MET A 474 -8.56 5.29 -9.57
CA MET A 474 -8.72 3.85 -9.74
C MET A 474 -7.38 3.23 -10.12
N VAL A 475 -6.77 2.51 -9.20
CA VAL A 475 -5.58 1.71 -9.47
C VAL A 475 -5.99 0.34 -9.99
N SER A 476 -5.52 -0.03 -11.16
CA SER A 476 -5.78 -1.33 -11.79
C SER A 476 -4.50 -2.16 -11.91
N ARG A 477 -4.61 -3.48 -11.71
CA ARG A 477 -3.56 -4.44 -12.02
C ARG A 477 -3.93 -5.22 -13.27
N VAL A 478 -3.06 -5.21 -14.29
CA VAL A 478 -3.34 -5.80 -15.61
C VAL A 478 -2.17 -6.70 -16.02
N TYR A 479 -2.32 -8.01 -15.83
CA TYR A 479 -1.23 -8.98 -16.04
C TYR A 479 -1.21 -9.62 -17.45
N LYS A 480 -2.16 -9.27 -18.31
CA LYS A 480 -2.23 -9.77 -19.69
C LYS A 480 -1.61 -8.81 -20.72
N VAL A 481 -0.91 -7.77 -20.25
CA VAL A 481 -0.20 -6.82 -21.12
C VAL A 481 1.13 -7.38 -21.57
N ARG A 482 1.56 -6.98 -22.77
CA ARG A 482 2.87 -7.35 -23.33
C ARG A 482 3.42 -6.17 -24.15
N PRO A 483 4.67 -5.74 -23.91
CA PRO A 483 5.33 -4.75 -24.77
C PRO A 483 5.33 -5.20 -26.23
N GLY A 484 5.07 -4.30 -27.16
CA GLY A 484 5.00 -4.58 -28.58
C GLY A 484 3.67 -5.16 -29.08
N ASP A 485 3.01 -6.00 -28.27
CA ASP A 485 1.72 -6.63 -28.60
C ASP A 485 0.52 -5.84 -28.07
N SER A 486 0.75 -4.84 -27.24
CA SER A 486 -0.31 -4.05 -26.62
C SER A 486 -0.53 -2.74 -27.36
N GLU A 487 -1.80 -2.31 -27.39
CA GLU A 487 -2.27 -1.09 -28.01
C GLU A 487 -3.23 -0.37 -27.06
N LEU A 488 -2.98 0.91 -26.80
CA LEU A 488 -3.94 1.79 -26.13
C LEU A 488 -4.87 2.40 -27.20
N GLN A 489 -6.17 2.28 -26.97
CA GLN A 489 -7.18 2.94 -27.77
C GLN A 489 -7.94 3.96 -26.94
N VAL A 490 -8.13 5.17 -27.45
CA VAL A 490 -8.96 6.20 -26.82
C VAL A 490 -10.00 6.68 -27.82
N SER A 491 -11.25 6.72 -27.38
CA SER A 491 -12.37 7.21 -28.18
C SER A 491 -13.23 8.15 -27.35
N CYS A 492 -13.92 9.08 -28.01
CA CYS A 492 -14.89 9.97 -27.39
C CYS A 492 -16.19 10.01 -28.19
N THR A 493 -17.30 10.31 -27.53
CA THR A 493 -18.60 10.58 -28.13
C THR A 493 -19.06 11.98 -27.75
N GLY A 494 -19.89 12.63 -28.57
CA GLY A 494 -20.54 13.89 -28.20
C GLY A 494 -19.79 15.18 -28.61
N ARG A 495 -18.48 15.15 -28.91
CA ARG A 495 -17.71 16.32 -29.35
C ARG A 495 -16.71 16.01 -30.44
N LYS A 496 -16.52 16.98 -31.37
CA LYS A 496 -15.68 16.79 -32.58
C LYS A 496 -14.17 16.99 -32.37
N ASP A 497 -13.74 17.72 -31.34
CA ASP A 497 -12.34 18.12 -31.16
C ASP A 497 -11.90 18.01 -29.69
N LEU A 498 -11.50 16.81 -29.27
CA LEU A 498 -10.79 16.59 -28.01
C LEU A 498 -9.30 16.40 -28.29
N SER A 499 -8.42 17.15 -27.62
CA SER A 499 -6.97 16.90 -27.75
C SER A 499 -6.49 15.99 -26.64
N LEU A 500 -5.67 15.01 -27.02
CA LEU A 500 -4.96 14.11 -26.15
C LEU A 500 -3.48 14.45 -26.19
N THR A 501 -2.85 14.51 -25.03
CA THR A 501 -1.39 14.60 -24.91
C THR A 501 -0.87 13.34 -24.24
N HIS A 502 0.23 12.78 -24.73
CA HIS A 502 0.87 11.67 -24.07
C HIS A 502 2.40 11.79 -24.08
N TRP A 503 3.03 11.14 -23.10
CA TRP A 503 4.47 11.10 -22.93
C TRP A 503 4.96 9.66 -22.76
N PRO A 504 6.04 9.25 -23.42
CA PRO A 504 6.82 8.11 -22.93
C PRO A 504 7.48 8.51 -21.61
N LEU A 505 7.50 7.58 -20.64
CA LEU A 505 8.17 7.81 -19.36
C LEU A 505 9.49 7.02 -19.30
N ALA A 506 10.50 7.60 -18.68
CA ALA A 506 11.74 6.92 -18.35
C ALA A 506 11.54 5.93 -17.20
N ALA A 507 12.38 4.92 -17.09
CA ALA A 507 12.49 4.12 -15.88
C ALA A 507 13.21 4.92 -14.79
N ILE A 508 12.91 4.65 -13.52
CA ILE A 508 13.58 5.31 -12.39
C ILE A 508 14.95 4.72 -12.07
N SER A 509 15.25 3.54 -12.59
CA SER A 509 16.59 2.95 -12.50
C SER A 509 16.94 2.22 -13.79
N PRO A 510 18.23 2.13 -14.16
CA PRO A 510 18.66 1.46 -15.38
C PRO A 510 18.53 -0.07 -15.31
N ASP A 511 18.58 -0.66 -14.12
CA ASP A 511 18.48 -2.10 -13.88
C ASP A 511 17.05 -2.58 -13.62
N ARG A 512 16.06 -1.67 -13.59
CA ARG A 512 14.65 -1.93 -13.27
C ARG A 512 14.40 -2.51 -11.86
N LEU A 513 15.42 -2.59 -11.01
CA LEU A 513 15.31 -3.10 -9.64
C LEU A 513 15.27 -1.99 -8.59
N THR A 514 15.34 -0.73 -9.00
CA THR A 514 15.31 0.45 -8.11
C THR A 514 16.50 0.46 -7.15
N THR A 515 17.70 0.30 -7.68
CA THR A 515 18.94 0.24 -6.89
C THR A 515 19.85 1.42 -7.14
#